data_51b07e231b49ee6f10fc0e4c5c9f2e1f
#
_entry.id   51b07e231b49ee6f10fc0e4c5c9f2e1f
#
_cell.length_a   1.000
_cell.length_b   1.000
_cell.length_c   1.000
_cell.angle_alpha   90.00
_cell.angle_beta   90.00
_cell.angle_gamma   90.00
#
_symmetry.space_group_name_H-M   'P 1'
#
loop_
_entity.id
_entity.type
_entity.pdbx_description
1 polymer ?
#
loop_
_entity_poly.entity_id
_entity_poly.type
_entity_poly.pdbx_seq_one_letter_code
_entity_poly.pdbx_strand_id
1 'polypeptide(L)'
;MVEFQHNNHVHSATQQPLFLLDTGHIPCMGFEPQQNYSDLETVNEFTKRMRMAIEEAKSAIRKAQDDMKRYYDHRRTPALVFKPGDKVFLDASDICITCPLQKLSH
;
A
#
# COMPACT_ATOMS: atom_id res chain seq x y z
N MET A 1 17.06 -12.26 -7.80
CA MET A 1 17.80 -10.96 -7.93
C MET A 1 16.85 -9.79 -8.04
N VAL A 2 15.93 -9.76 -8.98
CA VAL A 2 15.00 -8.61 -9.19
C VAL A 2 14.11 -8.32 -7.97
N GLU A 3 13.54 -9.35 -7.37
CA GLU A 3 12.69 -9.23 -6.17
C GLU A 3 13.48 -8.68 -4.96
N PHE A 4 14.72 -9.18 -4.76
CA PHE A 4 15.60 -8.67 -3.72
C PHE A 4 15.88 -7.17 -3.91
N GLN A 5 16.22 -6.77 -5.13
CA GLN A 5 16.50 -5.37 -5.44
C GLN A 5 15.27 -4.48 -5.26
N HIS A 6 14.09 -4.98 -5.65
CA HIS A 6 12.82 -4.25 -5.46
C HIS A 6 12.52 -4.02 -3.98
N ASN A 7 12.65 -5.06 -3.15
CA ASN A 7 12.35 -5.00 -1.72
C ASN A 7 13.41 -4.22 -0.91
N ASN A 8 14.62 -4.08 -1.46
CA ASN A 8 15.70 -3.29 -0.86
C ASN A 8 15.68 -1.82 -1.29
N HIS A 9 14.89 -1.47 -2.30
CA HIS A 9 14.76 -0.10 -2.76
C HIS A 9 13.77 0.70 -1.92
N VAL A 10 14.07 1.99 -1.71
CA VAL A 10 13.16 2.91 -1.00
C VAL A 10 11.89 3.10 -1.81
N HIS A 11 10.74 2.73 -1.25
CA HIS A 11 9.45 2.91 -1.88
C HIS A 11 8.95 4.35 -1.68
N SER A 12 8.44 4.98 -2.74
CA SER A 12 8.04 6.40 -2.72
C SER A 12 6.93 6.73 -1.72
N ALA A 13 5.99 5.82 -1.48
CA ALA A 13 4.89 6.04 -0.55
C ALA A 13 5.27 5.82 0.93
N THR A 14 6.15 4.85 1.22
CA THR A 14 6.59 4.53 2.58
C THR A 14 7.84 5.28 3.00
N GLN A 15 8.61 5.80 2.04
CA GLN A 15 9.93 6.42 2.22
C GLN A 15 10.97 5.48 2.85
N GLN A 16 10.68 4.19 2.90
CA GLN A 16 11.54 3.16 3.48
C GLN A 16 11.53 1.88 2.63
N PRO A 17 12.61 1.08 2.65
CA PRO A 17 12.65 -0.23 2.02
C PRO A 17 11.74 -1.22 2.72
N LEU A 18 11.12 -2.14 1.95
CA LEU A 18 10.25 -3.18 2.52
C LEU A 18 10.99 -4.09 3.49
N PHE A 19 12.24 -4.46 3.19
CA PHE A 19 13.05 -5.28 4.09
C PHE A 19 13.26 -4.64 5.46
N LEU A 20 13.47 -3.32 5.50
CA LEU A 20 13.63 -2.61 6.77
C LEU A 20 12.36 -2.66 7.61
N LEU A 21 11.18 -2.54 6.97
CA LEU A 21 9.88 -2.57 7.64
C LEU A 21 9.50 -3.98 8.13
N ASP A 22 9.94 -5.02 7.42
CA ASP A 22 9.61 -6.41 7.74
C ASP A 22 10.59 -7.02 8.74
N THR A 23 11.89 -6.87 8.49
CA THR A 23 12.94 -7.55 9.25
C THR A 23 13.69 -6.65 10.23
N GLY A 24 13.53 -5.33 10.11
CA GLY A 24 14.24 -4.35 10.92
C GLY A 24 15.68 -4.08 10.52
N HIS A 25 16.14 -4.67 9.40
CA HIS A 25 17.48 -4.42 8.86
C HIS A 25 17.47 -4.47 7.33
N ILE A 26 18.48 -3.86 6.73
CA ILE A 26 18.70 -3.91 5.29
C ILE A 26 19.66 -5.07 5.02
N PRO A 27 19.25 -6.11 4.26
CA PRO A 27 20.12 -7.23 3.98
C PRO A 27 21.24 -6.83 3.03
N CYS A 28 22.47 -7.26 3.33
CA CYS A 28 23.65 -7.04 2.51
C CYS A 28 23.75 -8.06 1.37
N MET A 29 24.22 -7.62 0.21
CA MET A 29 24.44 -8.52 -0.96
C MET A 29 25.71 -9.39 -0.88
N GLY A 30 26.39 -9.40 0.25
CA GLY A 30 27.59 -10.22 0.47
C GLY A 30 28.91 -9.60 -0.01
N PHE A 31 28.87 -8.45 -0.67
CA PHE A 31 30.07 -7.73 -1.13
C PHE A 31 30.40 -6.50 -0.26
N GLU A 32 29.52 -6.15 0.66
CA GLU A 32 29.74 -5.06 1.58
C GLU A 32 30.54 -5.54 2.80
N PRO A 33 31.48 -4.74 3.32
CA PRO A 33 32.19 -5.11 4.54
C PRO A 33 31.17 -5.28 5.67
N GLN A 34 31.22 -6.45 6.34
CA GLN A 34 30.35 -6.71 7.49
C GLN A 34 30.55 -5.59 8.51
N GLN A 35 29.50 -4.81 8.71
CA GLN A 35 29.47 -3.92 9.87
C GLN A 35 29.50 -4.81 11.11
N ASN A 36 30.55 -4.68 11.92
CA ASN A 36 30.62 -5.35 13.21
C ASN A 36 29.51 -4.77 14.09
N TYR A 37 28.39 -5.48 14.17
CA TYR A 37 27.36 -5.22 15.16
C TYR A 37 27.91 -5.61 16.53
N SER A 38 28.78 -4.75 17.10
CA SER A 38 29.38 -4.97 18.42
C SER A 38 28.42 -4.65 19.55
N ASP A 39 27.30 -4.00 19.27
CA ASP A 39 26.27 -3.70 20.26
C ASP A 39 25.08 -4.63 20.08
N LEU A 40 24.96 -5.58 20.99
CA LEU A 40 23.77 -6.42 21.13
C LEU A 40 22.59 -5.51 21.52
N GLU A 41 21.86 -5.05 20.51
CA GLU A 41 20.62 -4.31 20.72
C GLU A 41 19.69 -5.16 21.60
N THR A 42 19.20 -4.59 22.69
CA THR A 42 18.26 -5.30 23.55
C THR A 42 16.94 -5.52 22.80
N VAL A 43 16.23 -6.61 23.09
CA VAL A 43 14.94 -6.93 22.46
C VAL A 43 13.96 -5.75 22.59
N ASN A 44 14.01 -5.03 23.71
CA ASN A 44 13.14 -3.87 23.94
C ASN A 44 13.48 -2.69 23.02
N GLU A 45 14.76 -2.43 22.78
CA GLU A 45 15.22 -1.36 21.87
C GLU A 45 14.88 -1.69 20.44
N PHE A 46 15.12 -2.93 20.01
CA PHE A 46 14.71 -3.42 18.70
C PHE A 46 13.20 -3.25 18.49
N THR A 47 12.38 -3.69 19.44
CA THR A 47 10.92 -3.58 19.35
C THR A 47 10.47 -2.13 19.28
N LYS A 48 11.10 -1.25 20.05
CA LYS A 48 10.78 0.19 20.01
C LYS A 48 11.15 0.80 18.66
N ARG A 49 12.32 0.48 18.12
CA ARG A 49 12.77 0.94 16.81
C ARG A 49 11.83 0.49 15.70
N MET A 50 11.42 -0.79 15.71
CA MET A 50 10.48 -1.33 14.73
C MET A 50 9.11 -0.65 14.80
N ARG A 51 8.58 -0.43 16.00
CA ARG A 51 7.31 0.31 16.16
C ARG A 51 7.39 1.72 15.62
N MET A 52 8.48 2.43 15.86
CA MET A 52 8.69 3.78 15.31
C MET A 52 8.74 3.76 13.78
N ALA A 53 9.50 2.85 13.19
CA ALA A 53 9.58 2.70 11.73
C ALA A 53 8.22 2.40 11.08
N ILE A 54 7.41 1.52 11.70
CA ILE A 54 6.06 1.21 11.23
C ILE A 54 5.14 2.44 11.33
N GLU A 55 5.19 3.21 12.40
CA GLU A 55 4.36 4.42 12.55
C GLU A 55 4.77 5.51 11.56
N GLU A 56 6.06 5.69 11.29
CA GLU A 56 6.55 6.58 10.24
C GLU A 56 6.04 6.15 8.86
N ALA A 57 6.15 4.86 8.52
CA ALA A 57 5.65 4.33 7.26
C ALA A 57 4.13 4.53 7.12
N LYS A 58 3.34 4.30 8.18
CA LYS A 58 1.91 4.56 8.18
C LYS A 58 1.59 6.03 7.95
N SER A 59 2.33 6.93 8.57
CA SER A 59 2.14 8.38 8.39
C SER A 59 2.47 8.80 6.97
N ALA A 60 3.54 8.26 6.38
CA ALA A 60 3.94 8.51 5.00
C ALA A 60 2.90 8.01 4.00
N ILE A 61 2.34 6.81 4.22
CA ILE A 61 1.27 6.25 3.37
C ILE A 61 0.01 7.13 3.44
N ARG A 62 -0.41 7.57 4.62
CA ARG A 62 -1.57 8.47 4.77
C ARG A 62 -1.36 9.76 3.99
N LYS A 63 -0.19 10.37 4.12
CA LYS A 63 0.17 11.56 3.34
C LYS A 63 0.13 11.30 1.84
N ALA A 64 0.68 10.19 1.36
CA ALA A 64 0.65 9.82 -0.04
C ALA A 64 -0.78 9.60 -0.55
N GLN A 65 -1.66 8.98 0.25
CA GLN A 65 -3.08 8.80 -0.06
C GLN A 65 -3.82 10.15 -0.17
N ASP A 66 -3.57 11.08 0.75
CA ASP A 66 -4.17 12.42 0.73
C ASP A 66 -3.70 13.22 -0.48
N ASP A 67 -2.42 13.14 -0.83
CA ASP A 67 -1.87 13.77 -2.02
C ASP A 67 -2.48 13.17 -3.30
N MET A 68 -2.55 11.84 -3.41
CA MET A 68 -3.21 11.17 -4.53
C MET A 68 -4.68 11.58 -4.66
N LYS A 69 -5.42 11.62 -3.54
CA LYS A 69 -6.82 12.07 -3.52
C LYS A 69 -6.93 13.50 -4.02
N ARG A 70 -6.10 14.41 -3.50
CA ARG A 70 -6.10 15.83 -3.90
C ARG A 70 -5.85 15.99 -5.41
N TYR A 71 -4.86 15.28 -5.97
CA TYR A 71 -4.59 15.33 -7.41
C TYR A 71 -5.70 14.73 -8.25
N TYR A 72 -6.29 13.63 -7.78
CA TYR A 72 -7.37 12.95 -8.47
C TYR A 72 -8.65 13.80 -8.50
N ASP A 73 -8.99 14.44 -7.38
CA ASP A 73 -10.22 15.24 -7.24
C ASP A 73 -10.08 16.64 -7.88
N HIS A 74 -8.86 17.13 -8.12
CA HIS A 74 -8.62 18.49 -8.65
C HIS A 74 -9.29 18.76 -10.00
N ARG A 75 -9.50 17.73 -10.82
CA ARG A 75 -10.12 17.84 -12.17
C ARG A 75 -11.46 17.12 -12.27
N ARG A 76 -12.05 16.71 -11.16
CA ARG A 76 -13.33 16.00 -11.14
C ARG A 76 -14.46 16.91 -10.68
N THR A 77 -15.60 16.74 -11.33
CA THR A 77 -16.89 17.23 -10.77
C THR A 77 -17.21 16.47 -9.49
N PRO A 78 -17.72 17.14 -8.43
CA PRO A 78 -18.11 16.44 -7.22
C PRO A 78 -19.11 15.34 -7.53
N ALA A 79 -18.93 14.18 -6.89
CA ALA A 79 -19.81 13.04 -7.07
C ALA A 79 -21.25 13.40 -6.68
N LEU A 80 -22.21 12.93 -7.47
CA LEU A 80 -23.62 13.04 -7.13
C LEU A 80 -23.90 12.27 -5.84
N VAL A 81 -24.56 12.93 -4.89
CA VAL A 81 -24.98 12.29 -3.65
C VAL A 81 -26.31 11.60 -3.90
N PHE A 82 -26.28 10.27 -4.01
CA PHE A 82 -27.48 9.45 -4.17
C PHE A 82 -28.16 9.20 -2.83
N LYS A 83 -29.50 9.23 -2.84
CA LYS A 83 -30.32 8.89 -1.68
C LYS A 83 -30.98 7.52 -1.87
N PRO A 84 -31.31 6.80 -0.81
CA PRO A 84 -32.11 5.59 -0.93
C PRO A 84 -33.42 5.88 -1.67
N GLY A 85 -33.70 5.16 -2.78
CA GLY A 85 -34.84 5.39 -3.65
C GLY A 85 -34.52 6.08 -4.99
N ASP A 86 -33.32 6.62 -5.18
CA ASP A 86 -32.91 7.18 -6.47
C ASP A 86 -32.70 6.05 -7.51
N LYS A 87 -33.19 6.31 -8.72
CA LYS A 87 -32.97 5.38 -9.83
C LYS A 87 -31.62 5.65 -10.47
N VAL A 88 -30.81 4.61 -10.62
CA VAL A 88 -29.49 4.66 -11.25
C VAL A 88 -29.41 3.66 -12.38
N PHE A 89 -28.59 3.94 -13.39
CA PHE A 89 -28.24 2.97 -14.40
C PHE A 89 -27.10 2.09 -13.88
N LEU A 90 -27.29 0.77 -13.98
CA LEU A 90 -26.26 -0.21 -13.66
C LEU A 90 -25.62 -0.68 -14.95
N ASP A 91 -24.30 -0.53 -15.05
CA ASP A 91 -23.56 -1.19 -16.11
C ASP A 91 -23.46 -2.68 -15.77
N ALA A 92 -24.11 -3.51 -16.59
CA ALA A 92 -24.20 -4.96 -16.39
C ALA A 92 -23.19 -5.74 -17.24
N SER A 93 -22.25 -5.07 -17.91
CA SER A 93 -21.29 -5.73 -18.82
C SER A 93 -20.45 -6.81 -18.14
N ASP A 94 -20.13 -6.62 -16.85
CA ASP A 94 -19.31 -7.54 -16.05
C ASP A 94 -20.13 -8.41 -15.07
N ILE A 95 -21.47 -8.31 -15.11
CA ILE A 95 -22.34 -9.04 -14.20
C ILE A 95 -22.88 -10.29 -14.92
N CYS A 96 -22.37 -11.46 -14.56
CA CYS A 96 -22.93 -12.73 -14.99
C CYS A 96 -24.28 -12.98 -14.29
N ILE A 97 -25.38 -12.65 -14.96
CA ILE A 97 -26.73 -13.00 -14.49
C ILE A 97 -27.12 -14.34 -15.12
N THR A 98 -27.22 -15.37 -14.32
CA THR A 98 -27.78 -16.66 -14.75
C THR A 98 -29.30 -16.50 -14.86
N CYS A 99 -29.79 -16.08 -16.02
CA CYS A 99 -31.23 -16.08 -16.30
C CYS A 99 -31.73 -17.51 -16.52
N PRO A 100 -32.76 -17.97 -15.79
CA PRO A 100 -33.30 -19.31 -15.94
C PRO A 100 -33.98 -19.56 -17.29
N LEU A 101 -34.26 -18.53 -18.10
CA LEU A 101 -34.87 -18.61 -19.42
C LEU A 101 -34.09 -17.68 -20.40
N GLN A 102 -33.48 -18.26 -21.41
CA GLN A 102 -32.76 -17.53 -22.47
C GLN A 102 -33.60 -16.49 -23.20
N LYS A 103 -34.93 -16.64 -23.22
CA LYS A 103 -35.86 -15.68 -23.85
C LYS A 103 -36.02 -14.36 -23.09
N LEU A 104 -35.52 -14.27 -21.87
CA LEU A 104 -35.59 -13.06 -21.01
C LEU A 104 -34.22 -12.38 -20.86
N SER A 105 -33.18 -12.91 -21.48
CA SER A 105 -31.88 -12.23 -21.56
C SER A 105 -31.90 -11.29 -22.78
N HIS A 106 -31.96 -10.01 -22.53
CA HIS A 106 -31.64 -8.97 -23.50
C HIS A 106 -30.16 -8.64 -23.44
#